data_8fc5f01af984a9a4864bad1da964059b
#
_entry.id   8fc5f01af984a9a4864bad1da964059b
#
_cell.length_a   1.000
_cell.length_b   1.000
_cell.length_c   1.000
_cell.angle_alpha   90.00
_cell.angle_beta   90.00
_cell.angle_gamma   90.00
#
_symmetry.space_group_name_H-M   'P 1'
#
loop_
_entity.id
_entity.type
_entity.pdbx_description
1 polymer ?
#
loop_
_entity_poly.entity_id
_entity_poly.type
_entity_poly.pdbx_seq_one_letter_code
_entity_poly.pdbx_strand_id
1 'polypeptide(L)'
;MEIRFYLNGKETVVNASPERLLVDVLREDLHLTGTKRGCGEGECGTCTVLLNDKAVHSCMTMIAQVNGHRVITSEGVESDPRIAPIIPAFVNNMAIQCGYCTPGMVMSAAGLLLNNPDPTEDEIRTAISGNICRCSCYEQILRAIRQAAHDMKEAAK
;
A
#
# COMPACT_ATOMS: atom_id res chain seq x y z
N MET A 1 9.30 -5.43 23.57
CA MET A 1 8.04 -6.20 23.52
C MET A 1 8.06 -7.11 22.30
N GLU A 2 7.68 -8.38 22.48
CA GLU A 2 7.48 -9.28 21.36
C GLU A 2 6.15 -8.96 20.66
N ILE A 3 6.17 -8.74 19.38
CA ILE A 3 5.00 -8.38 18.57
C ILE A 3 4.91 -9.40 17.43
N ARG A 4 3.76 -10.07 17.32
CA ARG A 4 3.48 -11.10 16.31
C ARG A 4 2.40 -10.60 15.36
N PHE A 5 2.65 -10.70 14.06
CA PHE A 5 1.68 -10.32 13.04
C PHE A 5 1.94 -11.08 11.73
N TYR A 6 1.00 -11.02 10.80
CA TYR A 6 1.19 -11.61 9.48
C TYR A 6 1.66 -10.54 8.52
N LEU A 7 2.85 -10.70 7.96
CA LEU A 7 3.46 -9.78 7.00
C LEU A 7 3.56 -10.45 5.64
N ASN A 8 2.87 -9.92 4.64
CA ASN A 8 2.84 -10.47 3.28
C ASN A 8 2.51 -11.97 3.28
N GLY A 9 1.54 -12.38 4.09
CA GLY A 9 1.08 -13.76 4.20
C GLY A 9 1.93 -14.68 5.09
N LYS A 10 3.01 -14.17 5.70
CA LYS A 10 3.89 -14.95 6.58
C LYS A 10 3.81 -14.46 8.02
N GLU A 11 3.76 -15.40 8.97
CA GLU A 11 3.89 -15.05 10.38
C GLU A 11 5.27 -14.44 10.64
N THR A 12 5.28 -13.28 11.28
CA THR A 12 6.47 -12.49 11.55
C THR A 12 6.48 -12.08 13.01
N VAL A 13 7.64 -12.21 13.64
CA VAL A 13 7.86 -11.83 15.04
C VAL A 13 8.98 -10.81 15.10
N VAL A 14 8.72 -9.68 15.75
CA VAL A 14 9.72 -8.65 15.99
C VAL A 14 9.79 -8.31 17.46
N ASN A 15 10.99 -8.01 17.95
CA ASN A 15 11.21 -7.46 19.30
C ASN A 15 11.52 -5.97 19.15
N ALA A 16 10.56 -5.13 19.49
CA ALA A 16 10.69 -3.69 19.37
C ALA A 16 10.03 -2.96 20.54
N SER A 17 10.39 -1.69 20.72
CA SER A 17 9.65 -0.78 21.58
C SER A 17 8.25 -0.57 21.03
N PRO A 18 7.17 -0.67 21.83
CA PRO A 18 5.78 -0.67 21.35
C PRO A 18 5.38 0.62 20.62
N GLU A 19 6.01 1.73 20.96
CA GLU A 19 5.78 3.05 20.35
C GLU A 19 6.56 3.28 19.06
N ARG A 20 7.45 2.35 18.66
CA ARG A 20 8.20 2.48 17.43
C ARG A 20 7.27 2.46 16.21
N LEU A 21 7.56 3.28 15.21
CA LEU A 21 6.70 3.40 14.03
C LEU A 21 6.84 2.18 13.12
N LEU A 22 5.71 1.72 12.56
CA LEU A 22 5.68 0.58 11.66
C LEU A 22 6.60 0.78 10.45
N VAL A 23 6.66 1.99 9.88
CA VAL A 23 7.54 2.28 8.75
C VAL A 23 9.01 2.03 9.07
N ASP A 24 9.45 2.36 10.28
CA ASP A 24 10.85 2.18 10.69
C ASP A 24 11.16 0.69 10.90
N VAL A 25 10.26 -0.06 11.54
CA VAL A 25 10.41 -1.52 11.71
C VAL A 25 10.44 -2.23 10.35
N LEU A 26 9.54 -1.88 9.43
CA LEU A 26 9.53 -2.47 8.08
C LEU A 26 10.84 -2.23 7.34
N ARG A 27 11.37 -1.01 7.41
CA ARG A 27 12.56 -0.61 6.64
C ARG A 27 13.88 -1.02 7.28
N GLU A 28 14.00 -0.84 8.61
CA GLU A 28 15.27 -1.00 9.33
C GLU A 28 15.47 -2.43 9.83
N ASP A 29 14.44 -3.05 10.40
CA ASP A 29 14.55 -4.37 10.99
C ASP A 29 14.23 -5.49 9.98
N LEU A 30 13.22 -5.28 9.13
CA LEU A 30 12.74 -6.29 8.18
C LEU A 30 13.25 -6.04 6.74
N HIS A 31 13.98 -4.96 6.52
CA HIS A 31 14.60 -4.58 5.24
C HIS A 31 13.61 -4.47 4.05
N LEU A 32 12.32 -4.23 4.33
CA LEU A 32 11.29 -3.97 3.33
C LEU A 32 11.32 -2.48 2.94
N THR A 33 12.16 -2.14 1.99
CA THR A 33 12.44 -0.74 1.63
C THR A 33 11.48 -0.18 0.58
N GLY A 34 10.57 -0.98 0.04
CA GLY A 34 9.50 -0.53 -0.86
C GLY A 34 8.60 0.51 -0.19
N THR A 35 8.22 0.29 1.06
CA THR A 35 7.54 1.30 1.87
C THR A 35 8.48 2.48 2.15
N LYS A 36 8.14 3.68 1.65
CA LYS A 36 9.01 4.86 1.74
C LYS A 36 8.66 5.74 2.94
N ARG A 37 9.66 6.40 3.52
CA ARG A 37 9.46 7.45 4.51
C ARG A 37 9.73 8.81 3.86
N GLY A 38 8.65 9.54 3.51
CA GLY A 38 8.73 10.88 2.92
C GLY A 38 8.62 11.96 4.00
N CYS A 39 7.39 12.36 4.35
CA CYS A 39 7.16 13.43 5.33
C CYS A 39 7.33 13.01 6.79
N GLY A 40 6.95 11.77 7.14
CA GLY A 40 6.93 11.29 8.54
C GLY A 40 5.75 11.81 9.39
N GLU A 41 4.79 12.49 8.79
CA GLU A 41 3.67 13.19 9.47
C GLU A 41 2.30 12.89 8.86
N GLY A 42 2.20 11.83 8.04
CA GLY A 42 0.92 11.37 7.49
C GLY A 42 0.40 12.14 6.27
N GLU A 43 1.19 13.05 5.68
CA GLU A 43 0.73 13.92 4.60
C GLU A 43 0.97 13.36 3.19
N CYS A 44 2.13 12.74 2.93
CA CYS A 44 2.55 12.42 1.57
C CYS A 44 2.09 11.04 1.07
N GLY A 45 1.70 10.13 1.94
CA GLY A 45 1.20 8.80 1.59
C GLY A 45 2.22 7.80 1.04
N THR A 46 3.50 8.14 0.93
CA THR A 46 4.53 7.22 0.38
C THR A 46 4.78 6.02 1.29
N CYS A 47 4.37 6.10 2.54
CA CYS A 47 4.48 5.05 3.55
C CYS A 47 3.22 4.16 3.66
N THR A 48 2.25 4.30 2.77
CA THR A 48 1.00 3.55 2.83
C THR A 48 1.25 2.04 2.74
N VAL A 49 0.62 1.30 3.66
CA VAL A 49 0.55 -0.16 3.69
C VAL A 49 -0.90 -0.58 3.91
N LEU A 50 -1.23 -1.87 3.75
CA LEU A 50 -2.52 -2.38 4.19
C LEU A 50 -2.41 -2.94 5.60
N LEU A 51 -3.33 -2.56 6.46
CA LEU A 51 -3.58 -3.17 7.76
C LEU A 51 -5.00 -3.75 7.74
N ASN A 52 -5.10 -5.07 7.77
CA ASN A 52 -6.38 -5.78 7.61
C ASN A 52 -7.19 -5.29 6.39
N ASP A 53 -6.52 -5.22 5.22
CA ASP A 53 -7.07 -4.81 3.93
C ASP A 53 -7.50 -3.32 3.85
N LYS A 54 -7.11 -2.50 4.81
CA LYS A 54 -7.34 -1.04 4.80
C LYS A 54 -6.03 -0.29 4.65
N ALA A 55 -6.01 0.70 3.77
CA ALA A 55 -4.84 1.57 3.59
C ALA A 55 -4.60 2.44 4.82
N VAL A 56 -3.41 2.37 5.38
CA VAL A 56 -2.98 3.18 6.53
C VAL A 56 -1.57 3.75 6.30
N HIS A 57 -1.28 4.87 6.90
CA HIS A 57 0.07 5.45 6.87
C HIS A 57 0.95 4.82 7.95
N SER A 58 1.93 4.03 7.55
CA SER A 58 2.81 3.32 8.50
C SER A 58 3.70 4.28 9.32
N CYS A 59 3.88 5.52 8.88
CA CYS A 59 4.55 6.56 9.67
C CYS A 59 3.69 7.14 10.80
N MET A 60 2.40 6.80 10.85
CA MET A 60 1.46 7.20 11.90
C MET A 60 0.94 5.97 12.68
N THR A 61 1.47 4.79 12.39
CA THR A 61 1.07 3.53 13.01
C THR A 61 2.18 3.02 13.91
N MET A 62 1.90 2.83 15.19
CA MET A 62 2.84 2.20 16.13
C MET A 62 2.90 0.69 15.88
N ILE A 63 4.08 0.09 16.08
CA ILE A 63 4.25 -1.35 15.86
C ILE A 63 3.35 -2.20 16.77
N ALA A 64 3.06 -1.73 17.97
CA ALA A 64 2.15 -2.41 18.89
C ALA A 64 0.73 -2.57 18.31
N GLN A 65 0.29 -1.65 17.46
CA GLN A 65 -1.06 -1.67 16.87
C GLN A 65 -1.25 -2.79 15.81
N VAL A 66 -0.15 -3.37 15.31
CA VAL A 66 -0.25 -4.45 14.32
C VAL A 66 -0.19 -5.85 14.94
N ASN A 67 -0.05 -5.94 16.26
CA ASN A 67 0.02 -7.23 16.94
C ASN A 67 -1.26 -8.05 16.72
N GLY A 68 -1.11 -9.27 16.20
CA GLY A 68 -2.21 -10.15 15.83
C GLY A 68 -2.92 -9.80 14.51
N HIS A 69 -2.47 -8.79 13.79
CA HIS A 69 -3.10 -8.31 12.55
C HIS A 69 -2.33 -8.70 11.29
N ARG A 70 -2.92 -8.43 10.12
CA ARG A 70 -2.30 -8.66 8.81
C ARG A 70 -1.81 -7.34 8.24
N VAL A 71 -0.54 -7.32 7.84
CA VAL A 71 0.09 -6.20 7.15
C VAL A 71 0.52 -6.67 5.76
N ILE A 72 0.18 -5.90 4.73
CA ILE A 72 0.66 -6.10 3.37
C ILE A 72 1.42 -4.84 2.95
N THR A 73 2.64 -5.03 2.47
CA THR A 73 3.48 -3.98 1.88
C THR A 73 3.52 -4.13 0.37
N SER A 74 4.12 -3.16 -0.33
CA SER A 74 4.27 -3.22 -1.79
C SER A 74 4.98 -4.49 -2.28
N GLU A 75 5.90 -5.04 -1.49
CA GLU A 75 6.59 -6.28 -1.81
C GLU A 75 5.68 -7.52 -1.80
N GLY A 76 4.54 -7.43 -1.11
CA GLY A 76 3.58 -8.53 -1.04
C GLY A 76 2.51 -8.51 -2.14
N VAL A 77 2.43 -7.46 -2.95
CA VAL A 77 1.34 -7.27 -3.92
C VAL A 77 1.31 -8.37 -4.98
N GLU A 78 2.45 -8.71 -5.58
CA GLU A 78 2.53 -9.73 -6.63
C GLU A 78 2.18 -11.14 -6.14
N SER A 79 2.41 -11.41 -4.87
CA SER A 79 2.13 -12.71 -4.26
C SER A 79 0.70 -12.85 -3.72
N ASP A 80 -0.06 -11.76 -3.66
CA ASP A 80 -1.47 -11.79 -3.26
C ASP A 80 -2.37 -11.74 -4.50
N PRO A 81 -3.00 -12.87 -4.89
CA PRO A 81 -3.79 -12.94 -6.12
C PRO A 81 -4.98 -11.97 -6.15
N ARG A 82 -5.42 -11.49 -4.99
CA ARG A 82 -6.52 -10.52 -4.89
C ARG A 82 -6.16 -9.15 -5.42
N ILE A 83 -4.86 -8.76 -5.37
CA ILE A 83 -4.37 -7.42 -5.72
C ILE A 83 -3.22 -7.44 -6.74
N ALA A 84 -2.71 -8.61 -7.10
CA ALA A 84 -1.63 -8.75 -8.08
C ALA A 84 -1.87 -8.01 -9.41
N PRO A 85 -3.10 -7.92 -9.97
CA PRO A 85 -3.36 -7.20 -11.21
C PRO A 85 -3.05 -5.69 -11.17
N ILE A 86 -2.88 -5.10 -9.98
CA ILE A 86 -2.58 -3.67 -9.84
C ILE A 86 -1.22 -3.32 -10.44
N ILE A 87 -0.20 -4.15 -10.24
CA ILE A 87 1.16 -3.88 -10.74
C ILE A 87 1.19 -3.77 -12.26
N PRO A 88 0.73 -4.78 -13.05
CA PRO A 88 0.71 -4.65 -14.50
C PRO A 88 -0.16 -3.50 -15.00
N ALA A 89 -1.26 -3.17 -14.32
CA ALA A 89 -2.08 -2.03 -14.67
C ALA A 89 -1.31 -0.70 -14.56
N PHE A 90 -0.50 -0.52 -13.51
CA PHE A 90 0.37 0.66 -13.36
C PHE A 90 1.44 0.74 -14.45
N VAL A 91 2.05 -0.38 -14.80
CA VAL A 91 3.04 -0.47 -15.89
C VAL A 91 2.41 -0.14 -17.23
N ASN A 92 1.29 -0.76 -17.58
CA ASN A 92 0.62 -0.62 -18.87
C ASN A 92 0.09 0.80 -19.12
N ASN A 93 -0.27 1.53 -18.07
CA ASN A 93 -0.75 2.90 -18.15
C ASN A 93 0.36 3.94 -17.97
N MET A 94 1.63 3.53 -17.92
CA MET A 94 2.77 4.43 -17.68
C MET A 94 2.57 5.30 -16.42
N ALA A 95 1.96 4.72 -15.38
CA ALA A 95 1.67 5.39 -14.12
C ALA A 95 2.89 5.49 -13.17
N ILE A 96 4.08 5.22 -13.71
CA ILE A 96 5.35 5.23 -12.97
C ILE A 96 6.33 6.12 -13.71
N GLN A 97 6.86 7.15 -13.03
CA GLN A 97 7.96 7.96 -13.52
C GLN A 97 9.20 7.75 -12.64
N CYS A 98 9.43 8.60 -11.62
CA CYS A 98 10.57 8.39 -10.71
C CYS A 98 10.40 7.16 -9.79
N GLY A 99 9.18 6.69 -9.60
CA GLY A 99 8.86 5.50 -8.80
C GLY A 99 8.74 5.73 -7.29
N TYR A 100 9.05 6.92 -6.79
CA TYR A 100 9.07 7.16 -5.33
C TYR A 100 7.67 7.08 -4.69
N CYS A 101 6.64 7.65 -5.30
CA CYS A 101 5.27 7.59 -4.80
C CYS A 101 4.57 6.27 -5.13
N THR A 102 5.11 5.47 -6.05
CA THR A 102 4.44 4.30 -6.61
C THR A 102 4.05 3.26 -5.57
N PRO A 103 4.90 2.85 -4.62
CA PRO A 103 4.48 1.90 -3.59
C PRO A 103 3.27 2.37 -2.80
N GLY A 104 3.26 3.62 -2.36
CA GLY A 104 2.14 4.20 -1.62
C GLY A 104 0.86 4.28 -2.46
N MET A 105 0.96 4.70 -3.74
CA MET A 105 -0.18 4.75 -4.66
C MET A 105 -0.78 3.37 -4.92
N VAL A 106 0.07 2.35 -5.13
CA VAL A 106 -0.36 0.95 -5.30
C VAL A 106 -1.09 0.45 -4.06
N MET A 107 -0.57 0.73 -2.86
CA MET A 107 -1.22 0.29 -1.62
C MET A 107 -2.54 1.02 -1.35
N SER A 108 -2.63 2.31 -1.69
CA SER A 108 -3.90 3.06 -1.60
C SER A 108 -4.93 2.52 -2.60
N ALA A 109 -4.51 2.21 -3.82
CA ALA A 109 -5.37 1.54 -4.81
C ALA A 109 -5.82 0.16 -4.33
N ALA A 110 -4.93 -0.65 -3.77
CA ALA A 110 -5.25 -1.97 -3.23
C ALA A 110 -6.27 -1.88 -2.09
N GLY A 111 -6.10 -0.95 -1.17
CA GLY A 111 -7.06 -0.71 -0.09
C GLY A 111 -8.44 -0.31 -0.60
N LEU A 112 -8.51 0.54 -1.62
CA LEU A 112 -9.77 0.89 -2.27
C LEU A 112 -10.42 -0.34 -2.92
N LEU A 113 -9.70 -1.03 -3.81
CA LEU A 113 -10.26 -2.09 -4.66
C LEU A 113 -10.65 -3.36 -3.88
N LEU A 114 -10.00 -3.64 -2.75
CA LEU A 114 -10.40 -4.72 -1.85
C LEU A 114 -11.74 -4.44 -1.15
N ASN A 115 -12.07 -3.17 -0.92
CA ASN A 115 -13.28 -2.76 -0.23
C ASN A 115 -14.39 -2.25 -1.18
N ASN A 116 -14.02 -1.78 -2.37
CA ASN A 116 -14.93 -1.35 -3.43
C ASN A 116 -14.38 -1.81 -4.79
N PRO A 117 -14.85 -2.93 -5.34
CA PRO A 117 -14.31 -3.48 -6.59
C PRO A 117 -14.77 -2.72 -7.85
N ASP A 118 -15.69 -1.77 -7.73
CA ASP A 118 -16.22 -0.97 -8.85
C ASP A 118 -16.26 0.52 -8.50
N PRO A 119 -15.12 1.15 -8.23
CA PRO A 119 -15.09 2.53 -7.79
C PRO A 119 -15.42 3.49 -8.94
N THR A 120 -16.16 4.54 -8.62
CA THR A 120 -16.28 5.71 -9.47
C THR A 120 -14.96 6.49 -9.53
N GLU A 121 -14.83 7.38 -10.51
CA GLU A 121 -13.63 8.22 -10.60
C GLU A 121 -13.42 9.09 -9.35
N ASP A 122 -14.49 9.64 -8.78
CA ASP A 122 -14.43 10.45 -7.57
C ASP A 122 -13.97 9.63 -6.35
N GLU A 123 -14.41 8.38 -6.24
CA GLU A 123 -13.92 7.46 -5.19
C GLU A 123 -12.43 7.13 -5.37
N ILE A 124 -11.96 6.95 -6.61
CA ILE A 124 -10.54 6.75 -6.88
C ILE A 124 -9.75 8.00 -6.49
N ARG A 125 -10.19 9.19 -6.93
CA ARG A 125 -9.55 10.47 -6.57
C ARG A 125 -9.49 10.67 -5.06
N THR A 126 -10.57 10.35 -4.36
CA THR A 126 -10.63 10.40 -2.90
C THR A 126 -9.63 9.43 -2.26
N ALA A 127 -9.58 8.19 -2.73
CA ALA A 127 -8.69 7.17 -2.16
C ALA A 127 -7.20 7.53 -2.28
N ILE A 128 -6.79 8.22 -3.36
CA ILE A 128 -5.40 8.65 -3.56
C ILE A 128 -5.14 10.10 -3.14
N SER A 129 -6.12 10.80 -2.59
CA SER A 129 -5.98 12.21 -2.19
C SER A 129 -4.91 12.43 -1.10
N GLY A 130 -4.64 11.42 -0.29
CA GLY A 130 -3.56 11.39 0.69
C GLY A 130 -2.19 10.96 0.15
N ASN A 131 -2.04 10.83 -1.18
CA ASN A 131 -0.80 10.41 -1.84
C ASN A 131 -0.31 11.52 -2.78
N ILE A 132 0.92 11.98 -2.56
CA ILE A 132 1.52 13.07 -3.34
C ILE A 132 2.49 12.50 -4.37
N CYS A 133 2.29 12.88 -5.64
CA CYS A 133 3.20 12.59 -6.74
C CYS A 133 3.81 13.88 -7.28
N ARG A 134 5.12 14.05 -7.13
CA ARG A 134 5.84 15.25 -7.62
C ARG A 134 5.96 15.26 -9.15
N CYS A 135 5.95 14.10 -9.79
CA CYS A 135 5.99 13.97 -11.25
C CYS A 135 4.63 14.25 -11.92
N SER A 136 3.57 14.42 -11.13
CA SER A 136 2.22 14.78 -11.60
C SER A 136 1.57 13.76 -12.54
N CYS A 137 1.86 12.46 -12.40
CA CYS A 137 1.26 11.42 -13.24
C CYS A 137 -0.11 10.93 -12.71
N TYR A 138 -0.92 11.81 -12.12
CA TYR A 138 -2.22 11.46 -11.52
C TYR A 138 -3.21 10.89 -12.53
N GLU A 139 -3.27 11.40 -13.75
CA GLU A 139 -4.17 10.89 -14.79
C GLU A 139 -3.82 9.45 -15.20
N GLN A 140 -2.53 9.14 -15.32
CA GLN A 140 -2.05 7.79 -15.59
C GLN A 140 -2.38 6.84 -14.42
N ILE A 141 -2.23 7.32 -13.19
CA ILE A 141 -2.58 6.56 -11.99
C ILE A 141 -4.09 6.27 -11.95
N LEU A 142 -4.95 7.25 -12.26
CA LEU A 142 -6.40 7.05 -12.33
C LEU A 142 -6.76 5.97 -13.36
N ARG A 143 -6.18 6.02 -14.56
CA ARG A 143 -6.38 5.00 -15.60
C ARG A 143 -5.91 3.62 -15.14
N ALA A 144 -4.75 3.56 -14.49
CA ALA A 144 -4.20 2.33 -13.95
C ALA A 144 -5.13 1.70 -12.91
N ILE A 145 -5.69 2.49 -11.99
CA ILE A 145 -6.59 1.98 -10.96
C ILE A 145 -7.91 1.49 -11.59
N ARG A 146 -8.45 2.18 -12.60
CA ARG A 146 -9.62 1.71 -13.35
C ARG A 146 -9.35 0.38 -14.06
N GLN A 147 -8.20 0.27 -14.73
CA GLN A 147 -7.82 -0.98 -15.37
C GLN A 147 -7.66 -2.09 -14.33
N ALA A 148 -6.97 -1.83 -13.22
CA ALA A 148 -6.82 -2.81 -12.15
C ALA A 148 -8.17 -3.30 -11.61
N ALA A 149 -9.13 -2.40 -11.41
CA ALA A 149 -10.49 -2.77 -10.99
C ALA A 149 -11.15 -3.73 -11.97
N HIS A 150 -11.04 -3.46 -13.28
CA HIS A 150 -11.54 -4.35 -14.33
C HIS A 150 -10.83 -5.71 -14.29
N ASP A 151 -9.50 -5.72 -14.27
CA ASP A 151 -8.70 -6.95 -14.33
C ASP A 151 -8.89 -7.83 -13.09
N MET A 152 -9.04 -7.23 -11.90
CA MET A 152 -9.37 -7.95 -10.66
C MET A 152 -10.75 -8.60 -10.72
N LYS A 153 -11.75 -7.96 -11.33
CA LYS A 153 -13.08 -8.54 -11.54
C LYS A 153 -13.02 -9.74 -12.51
N GLU A 154 -12.25 -9.62 -13.58
CA GLU A 154 -12.09 -10.73 -14.54
C GLU A 154 -11.35 -11.91 -13.93
N ALA A 155 -10.32 -11.66 -13.11
CA ALA A 155 -9.57 -12.71 -12.41
C ALA A 155 -10.39 -13.43 -11.32
N ALA A 156 -11.48 -12.83 -10.83
CA ALA A 156 -12.37 -13.41 -9.81
C ALA A 156 -13.50 -14.30 -10.39
N LYS A 157 -13.65 -14.38 -11.73
CA LYS A 157 -14.64 -15.22 -12.43
C LYS A 157 -14.11 -16.63 -12.63
#